data_8543823cd1af94cf21c556b9163cd7f8
#
_entry.id   8543823cd1af94cf21c556b9163cd7f8
#
_cell.length_a   1.000
_cell.length_b   1.000
_cell.length_c   1.000
_cell.angle_alpha   90.00
_cell.angle_beta   90.00
_cell.angle_gamma   90.00
#
_symmetry.space_group_name_H-M   'P 1'
#
loop_
_entity.id
_entity.type
_entity.pdbx_description
1 polymer ?
#
loop_
_entity_poly.entity_id
_entity_poly.type
_entity_poly.pdbx_seq_one_letter_code
_entity_poly.pdbx_strand_id
1 'polypeptide(L)'
;MPLEKHRDVVRLRLALVAVLLAVASGRPALAAEAGAAKENRWEPKIRQFEAQDQKQMPPAGGILFVGSSSIVGWNVDRCFPGLPVINRGFGGSQIADSVHFADRIVLPYRPKVVVLYAGDNDVASGKSPDRVLRDYRQFVAKVHAGLPQTRIVFVAIKPSLRRWNLVDHMREANRLIRAATQKDERLVYVDVDGPMIGDDGKPRAELFKPDGLHLNAEGYKLWSALVLPHLTLDP
;
A
#
# COMPACT_ATOMS: atom_id res chain seq x y z
N MET A 1 22.99 -57.95 67.46
CA MET A 1 23.92 -59.11 67.54
C MET A 1 24.01 -59.76 66.19
N PRO A 2 25.12 -60.26 65.76
CA PRO A 2 26.46 -59.69 65.67
C PRO A 2 27.08 -59.90 64.29
N LEU A 3 28.15 -59.24 64.15
CA LEU A 3 29.54 -59.63 63.72
C LEU A 3 29.81 -59.41 62.25
N GLU A 4 30.62 -58.41 61.93
CA GLU A 4 32.10 -58.45 61.81
C GLU A 4 32.63 -59.50 60.81
N LYS A 5 33.40 -59.06 59.83
CA LYS A 5 34.84 -58.96 59.76
C LYS A 5 35.39 -58.64 58.39
N HIS A 6 36.19 -57.59 58.35
CA HIS A 6 37.60 -57.56 57.92
C HIS A 6 38.02 -58.31 56.64
N ARG A 7 38.69 -57.66 55.75
CA ARG A 7 40.13 -57.38 55.61
C ARG A 7 40.45 -56.86 54.23
N ASP A 8 40.99 -55.72 54.15
CA ASP A 8 42.35 -55.31 53.79
C ASP A 8 43.00 -56.03 52.60
N VAL A 9 43.63 -55.17 51.81
CA VAL A 9 45.01 -55.27 51.31
C VAL A 9 45.16 -54.99 49.81
N VAL A 10 45.85 -53.96 49.56
CA VAL A 10 47.07 -53.72 48.76
C VAL A 10 46.87 -52.87 47.51
N ARG A 11 47.63 -51.82 47.63
CA ARG A 11 47.94 -50.77 46.63
C ARG A 11 48.56 -51.37 45.35
N LEU A 12 48.13 -50.84 44.20
CA LEU A 12 49.07 -50.69 43.10
C LEU A 12 48.78 -49.39 42.36
N ARG A 13 49.72 -48.48 42.47
CA ARG A 13 49.72 -47.22 41.68
C ARG A 13 50.18 -47.57 40.27
N LEU A 14 49.33 -47.29 39.29
CA LEU A 14 49.72 -47.11 37.88
C LEU A 14 49.28 -45.79 37.43
N ALA A 15 50.26 -44.90 37.26
CA ALA A 15 50.03 -43.56 36.59
C ALA A 15 49.86 -43.82 35.11
N LEU A 16 48.61 -43.56 34.59
CA LEU A 16 48.40 -43.44 33.16
C LEU A 16 48.27 -41.95 32.84
N VAL A 17 49.30 -41.46 32.15
CA VAL A 17 49.25 -40.11 31.50
C VAL A 17 48.27 -40.18 30.37
N ALA A 18 47.05 -39.59 30.55
CA ALA A 18 46.12 -39.40 29.49
C ALA A 18 46.47 -38.08 28.79
N VAL A 19 47.08 -38.20 27.62
CA VAL A 19 47.21 -37.06 26.67
C VAL A 19 45.84 -36.75 26.11
N LEU A 20 45.26 -35.67 26.59
CA LEU A 20 44.03 -35.08 26.01
C LEU A 20 44.39 -34.38 24.69
N LEU A 21 44.17 -35.05 23.57
CA LEU A 21 44.08 -34.45 22.25
C LEU A 21 42.75 -33.66 22.17
N ALA A 22 42.83 -32.37 22.40
CA ALA A 22 41.74 -31.46 22.09
C ALA A 22 41.59 -31.35 20.56
N VAL A 23 40.69 -32.16 19.98
CA VAL A 23 40.22 -31.97 18.63
C VAL A 23 39.31 -30.73 18.63
N ALA A 24 39.91 -29.60 18.30
CA ALA A 24 39.15 -28.40 17.98
C ALA A 24 38.35 -28.65 16.70
N SER A 25 37.12 -29.14 16.85
CA SER A 25 36.10 -29.12 15.77
C SER A 25 35.71 -27.69 15.50
N GLY A 26 36.48 -27.04 14.65
CA GLY A 26 36.10 -25.78 14.03
C GLY A 26 34.85 -26.01 13.19
N ARG A 27 33.68 -25.75 13.76
CA ARG A 27 32.46 -25.49 12.97
C ARG A 27 32.69 -24.19 12.24
N PRO A 28 32.65 -24.19 10.88
CA PRO A 28 32.54 -22.92 10.18
C PRO A 28 31.21 -22.31 10.62
N ALA A 29 31.28 -21.17 11.32
CA ALA A 29 30.15 -20.32 11.48
C ALA A 29 29.74 -19.86 10.05
N LEU A 30 28.77 -20.54 9.46
CA LEU A 30 27.97 -20.00 8.36
C LEU A 30 27.23 -18.78 8.97
N ALA A 31 27.93 -17.65 8.97
CA ALA A 31 27.30 -16.37 9.07
C ALA A 31 26.38 -16.28 7.83
N ALA A 32 25.12 -16.63 8.03
CA ALA A 32 24.09 -16.28 7.11
C ALA A 32 24.11 -14.75 7.03
N GLU A 33 24.78 -14.21 6.00
CA GLU A 33 24.49 -12.87 5.52
C GLU A 33 23.02 -12.92 5.10
N ALA A 34 22.11 -12.65 6.03
CA ALA A 34 20.78 -12.23 5.75
C ALA A 34 20.95 -10.90 5.00
N GLY A 35 21.05 -10.99 3.68
CA GLY A 35 21.10 -9.84 2.80
C GLY A 35 19.93 -8.94 3.22
N ALA A 36 20.22 -7.78 3.76
CA ALA A 36 19.21 -6.81 4.16
C ALA A 36 18.31 -6.59 2.94
N ALA A 37 17.09 -7.07 3.02
CA ALA A 37 16.10 -6.88 1.94
C ALA A 37 16.07 -5.39 1.64
N LYS A 38 16.32 -5.02 0.36
CA LYS A 38 16.38 -3.63 -0.05
C LYS A 38 15.09 -2.94 0.41
N GLU A 39 15.24 -1.94 1.27
CA GLU A 39 14.12 -1.21 1.83
C GLU A 39 13.21 -0.68 0.70
N ASN A 40 11.90 -0.83 0.86
CA ASN A 40 10.94 -0.33 -0.11
C ASN A 40 11.10 1.19 -0.25
N ARG A 41 11.19 1.69 -1.48
CA ARG A 41 11.49 3.11 -1.79
C ARG A 41 10.52 4.11 -1.15
N TRP A 42 9.33 3.68 -0.77
CA TRP A 42 8.33 4.54 -0.11
C TRP A 42 8.38 4.46 1.41
N GLU A 43 9.17 3.56 1.98
CA GLU A 43 9.28 3.40 3.43
C GLU A 43 9.54 4.71 4.19
N PRO A 44 10.41 5.62 3.72
CA PRO A 44 10.59 6.92 4.36
C PRO A 44 9.31 7.76 4.40
N LYS A 45 8.49 7.70 3.32
CA LYS A 45 7.21 8.42 3.26
C LYS A 45 6.17 7.82 4.20
N ILE A 46 6.11 6.51 4.27
CA ILE A 46 5.19 5.80 5.18
C ILE A 46 5.54 6.10 6.64
N ARG A 47 6.83 6.05 7.01
CA ARG A 47 7.31 6.44 8.36
C ARG A 47 6.99 7.91 8.69
N GLN A 48 7.01 8.80 7.69
CA GLN A 48 6.60 10.19 7.87
C GLN A 48 5.12 10.28 8.28
N PHE A 49 4.24 9.50 7.66
CA PHE A 49 2.83 9.44 8.06
C PHE A 49 2.68 8.93 9.49
N GLU A 50 3.34 7.82 9.83
CA GLU A 50 3.32 7.26 11.18
C GLU A 50 3.83 8.25 12.24
N ALA A 51 4.91 8.97 11.94
CA ALA A 51 5.45 9.99 12.85
C ALA A 51 4.51 11.20 13.02
N GLN A 52 3.71 11.56 12.01
CA GLN A 52 2.66 12.55 12.12
C GLN A 52 1.52 12.05 13.02
N ASP A 53 1.11 10.80 12.81
CA ASP A 53 0.02 10.17 13.56
C ASP A 53 0.38 9.95 15.04
N GLN A 54 1.66 9.66 15.34
CA GLN A 54 2.15 9.61 16.73
C GLN A 54 2.00 10.95 17.46
N LYS A 55 2.10 12.07 16.72
CA LYS A 55 1.91 13.41 17.31
C LYS A 55 0.43 13.73 17.43
N GLN A 56 -0.35 13.40 16.44
CA GLN A 56 -1.78 13.68 16.38
C GLN A 56 -2.46 12.68 15.44
N MET A 57 -3.02 11.62 16.02
CA MET A 57 -3.79 10.64 15.26
C MET A 57 -5.09 11.27 14.76
N PRO A 58 -5.38 11.21 13.45
CA PRO A 58 -6.67 11.66 12.92
C PRO A 58 -7.84 10.86 13.53
N PRO A 59 -9.01 11.48 13.73
CA PRO A 59 -10.19 10.77 14.19
C PRO A 59 -10.56 9.60 13.28
N ALA A 60 -10.95 8.49 13.91
CA ALA A 60 -11.44 7.32 13.16
C ALA A 60 -12.79 7.62 12.47
N GLY A 61 -13.08 6.88 11.39
CA GLY A 61 -14.37 6.98 10.69
C GLY A 61 -14.45 8.09 9.66
N GLY A 62 -13.33 8.77 9.36
CA GLY A 62 -13.27 9.79 8.33
C GLY A 62 -13.19 9.23 6.89
N ILE A 63 -12.77 10.09 5.98
CA ILE A 63 -12.58 9.82 4.55
C ILE A 63 -11.09 9.80 4.27
N LEU A 64 -10.58 8.67 3.80
CA LEU A 64 -9.16 8.48 3.52
C LEU A 64 -8.89 8.53 2.02
N PHE A 65 -7.99 9.40 1.58
CA PHE A 65 -7.47 9.44 0.22
C PHE A 65 -6.13 8.71 0.18
N VAL A 66 -6.02 7.66 -0.62
CA VAL A 66 -4.81 6.84 -0.76
C VAL A 66 -4.47 6.59 -2.23
N GLY A 67 -3.18 6.47 -2.54
CA GLY A 67 -2.70 6.18 -3.90
C GLY A 67 -1.51 7.02 -4.32
N SER A 68 -1.41 7.30 -5.62
CA SER A 68 -0.21 7.83 -6.25
C SER A 68 -0.06 9.36 -6.19
N SER A 69 0.78 9.90 -7.06
CA SER A 69 1.12 11.34 -7.08
C SER A 69 -0.10 12.26 -7.27
N SER A 70 -1.16 11.80 -7.91
CA SER A 70 -2.40 12.58 -8.04
C SER A 70 -3.11 12.73 -6.69
N ILE A 71 -3.00 11.75 -5.79
CA ILE A 71 -3.48 11.91 -4.40
C ILE A 71 -2.57 12.88 -3.64
N VAL A 72 -1.23 12.74 -3.79
CA VAL A 72 -0.27 13.67 -3.14
C VAL A 72 -0.56 15.13 -3.49
N GLY A 73 -0.86 15.40 -4.75
CA GLY A 73 -1.11 16.76 -5.24
C GLY A 73 -2.50 17.31 -4.93
N TRP A 74 -3.40 16.48 -4.41
CA TRP A 74 -4.77 16.86 -4.10
C TRP A 74 -4.86 17.47 -2.71
N ASN A 75 -5.12 18.78 -2.64
CA ASN A 75 -5.36 19.46 -1.37
C ASN A 75 -6.79 19.15 -0.90
N VAL A 76 -6.95 17.98 -0.28
CA VAL A 76 -8.27 17.45 0.10
C VAL A 76 -8.97 18.32 1.14
N ASP A 77 -8.25 18.92 2.07
CA ASP A 77 -8.82 19.81 3.09
C ASP A 77 -9.46 21.04 2.45
N ARG A 78 -8.80 21.60 1.43
CA ARG A 78 -9.33 22.74 0.68
C ARG A 78 -10.47 22.35 -0.25
N CYS A 79 -10.40 21.17 -0.86
CA CYS A 79 -11.39 20.69 -1.82
C CYS A 79 -12.68 20.19 -1.15
N PHE A 80 -12.59 19.70 0.09
CA PHE A 80 -13.71 19.13 0.83
C PHE A 80 -13.85 19.76 2.22
N PRO A 81 -14.11 21.09 2.29
CA PRO A 81 -14.19 21.80 3.57
C PRO A 81 -15.32 21.22 4.43
N GLY A 82 -15.04 21.06 5.72
CA GLY A 82 -15.98 20.49 6.69
C GLY A 82 -16.10 18.99 6.71
N LEU A 83 -15.46 18.27 5.77
CA LEU A 83 -15.38 16.80 5.82
C LEU A 83 -14.10 16.35 6.55
N PRO A 84 -14.16 15.27 7.34
CA PRO A 84 -12.99 14.71 8.03
C PRO A 84 -12.12 13.91 7.04
N VAL A 85 -11.35 14.61 6.24
CA VAL A 85 -10.52 14.02 5.17
C VAL A 85 -9.07 13.79 5.64
N ILE A 86 -8.45 12.72 5.15
CA ILE A 86 -7.05 12.36 5.44
C ILE A 86 -6.37 12.02 4.11
N ASN A 87 -5.22 12.63 3.82
CA ASN A 87 -4.42 12.31 2.64
C ASN A 87 -3.21 11.44 3.01
N ARG A 88 -3.16 10.24 2.44
CA ARG A 88 -2.06 9.26 2.55
C ARG A 88 -1.54 8.85 1.17
N GLY A 89 -1.48 9.83 0.26
CA GLY A 89 -0.85 9.64 -1.05
C GLY A 89 0.68 9.55 -0.97
N PHE A 90 1.26 8.70 -1.82
CA PHE A 90 2.71 8.57 -1.97
C PHE A 90 3.09 8.44 -3.46
N GLY A 91 3.90 9.38 -3.93
CA GLY A 91 4.12 9.63 -5.34
C GLY A 91 4.76 8.48 -6.11
N GLY A 92 4.28 8.20 -7.31
CA GLY A 92 4.82 7.14 -8.16
C GLY A 92 4.42 5.72 -7.75
N SER A 93 3.54 5.56 -6.75
CA SER A 93 3.05 4.26 -6.31
C SER A 93 2.10 3.63 -7.32
N GLN A 94 2.03 2.32 -7.29
CA GLN A 94 1.09 1.46 -7.98
C GLN A 94 0.01 0.97 -7.01
N ILE A 95 -1.03 0.30 -7.52
CA ILE A 95 -2.08 -0.26 -6.65
C ILE A 95 -1.50 -1.28 -5.67
N ALA A 96 -0.58 -2.13 -6.14
CA ALA A 96 0.07 -3.13 -5.30
C ALA A 96 0.85 -2.52 -4.11
N ASP A 97 1.38 -1.30 -4.26
CA ASP A 97 2.04 -0.60 -3.16
C ASP A 97 1.03 -0.15 -2.11
N SER A 98 -0.15 0.30 -2.54
CA SER A 98 -1.25 0.62 -1.63
C SER A 98 -1.74 -0.63 -0.87
N VAL A 99 -1.74 -1.82 -1.51
CA VAL A 99 -2.00 -3.11 -0.84
C VAL A 99 -0.94 -3.40 0.22
N HIS A 100 0.33 -3.27 -0.16
CA HIS A 100 1.48 -3.56 0.73
C HIS A 100 1.45 -2.73 2.01
N PHE A 101 1.14 -1.45 1.89
CA PHE A 101 1.13 -0.53 3.02
C PHE A 101 -0.24 -0.36 3.70
N ALA A 102 -1.29 -1.05 3.28
CA ALA A 102 -2.66 -0.85 3.78
C ALA A 102 -2.77 -1.00 5.31
N ASP A 103 -2.02 -1.92 5.93
CA ASP A 103 -2.02 -2.11 7.38
C ASP A 103 -1.50 -0.88 8.14
N ARG A 104 -0.73 -0.03 7.49
CA ARG A 104 -0.06 1.13 8.09
C ARG A 104 -0.70 2.46 7.71
N ILE A 105 -1.28 2.57 6.50
CA ILE A 105 -1.81 3.84 5.98
C ILE A 105 -3.30 3.82 5.65
N VAL A 106 -4.00 2.70 5.89
CA VAL A 106 -5.46 2.60 5.68
C VAL A 106 -6.15 2.10 6.95
N LEU A 107 -5.83 0.89 7.41
CA LEU A 107 -6.56 0.24 8.49
C LEU A 107 -6.53 1.00 9.83
N PRO A 108 -5.43 1.67 10.24
CA PRO A 108 -5.38 2.38 11.53
C PRO A 108 -6.43 3.51 11.66
N TYR A 109 -6.80 4.14 10.54
CA TYR A 109 -7.78 5.24 10.55
C TYR A 109 -9.23 4.78 10.58
N ARG A 110 -9.49 3.49 10.39
CA ARG A 110 -10.83 2.89 10.33
C ARG A 110 -11.81 3.73 9.49
N PRO A 111 -11.43 4.12 8.26
CA PRO A 111 -12.23 5.04 7.46
C PRO A 111 -13.59 4.44 7.11
N LYS A 112 -14.63 5.27 7.10
CA LYS A 112 -15.95 4.91 6.51
C LYS A 112 -15.86 4.90 4.97
N VAL A 113 -15.02 5.78 4.39
CA VAL A 113 -14.80 5.89 2.96
C VAL A 113 -13.30 5.91 2.65
N VAL A 114 -12.88 5.10 1.69
CA VAL A 114 -11.53 5.15 1.10
C VAL A 114 -11.65 5.60 -0.35
N VAL A 115 -10.99 6.69 -0.71
CA VAL A 115 -10.83 7.14 -2.10
C VAL A 115 -9.49 6.65 -2.60
N LEU A 116 -9.50 5.71 -3.54
CA LEU A 116 -8.30 5.14 -4.15
C LEU A 116 -8.09 5.72 -5.55
N TYR A 117 -6.90 6.30 -5.77
CA TYR A 117 -6.40 6.60 -7.11
C TYR A 117 -5.01 6.06 -7.33
N ALA A 118 -4.88 5.06 -8.17
CA ALA A 118 -3.65 4.52 -8.73
C ALA A 118 -3.99 3.74 -10.01
N GLY A 119 -2.98 3.26 -10.75
CA GLY A 119 -3.16 2.49 -11.97
C GLY A 119 -2.47 3.09 -13.18
N ASP A 120 -2.34 4.41 -13.26
CA ASP A 120 -1.61 5.05 -14.35
C ASP A 120 -0.11 4.74 -14.35
N ASN A 121 0.50 4.56 -13.17
CA ASN A 121 1.88 4.08 -13.02
C ASN A 121 1.98 2.57 -13.28
N ASP A 122 0.95 1.81 -12.94
CA ASP A 122 0.87 0.38 -13.22
C ASP A 122 0.94 0.13 -14.73
N VAL A 123 0.06 0.80 -15.50
CA VAL A 123 0.05 0.71 -16.96
C VAL A 123 1.34 1.24 -17.57
N ALA A 124 1.85 2.38 -17.08
CA ALA A 124 3.10 2.96 -17.56
C ALA A 124 4.33 2.07 -17.28
N SER A 125 4.26 1.19 -16.30
CA SER A 125 5.30 0.17 -16.02
C SER A 125 5.12 -1.13 -16.80
N GLY A 126 4.13 -1.21 -17.71
CA GLY A 126 3.86 -2.35 -18.55
C GLY A 126 2.93 -3.41 -17.94
N LYS A 127 2.24 -3.13 -16.84
CA LYS A 127 1.23 -4.05 -16.32
C LYS A 127 0.03 -4.11 -17.27
N SER A 128 -0.44 -5.33 -17.53
CA SER A 128 -1.67 -5.54 -18.30
C SER A 128 -2.92 -5.07 -17.53
N PRO A 129 -4.03 -4.74 -18.22
CA PRO A 129 -5.30 -4.39 -17.59
C PRO A 129 -5.80 -5.43 -16.57
N ASP A 130 -5.64 -6.73 -16.87
CA ASP A 130 -5.98 -7.81 -15.94
C ASP A 130 -5.12 -7.81 -14.68
N ARG A 131 -3.84 -7.43 -14.79
CA ARG A 131 -2.97 -7.32 -13.62
C ARG A 131 -3.41 -6.14 -12.76
N VAL A 132 -3.77 -5.02 -13.35
CA VAL A 132 -4.31 -3.84 -12.64
C VAL A 132 -5.60 -4.23 -11.90
N LEU A 133 -6.52 -4.95 -12.55
CA LEU A 133 -7.72 -5.47 -11.90
C LEU A 133 -7.40 -6.41 -10.73
N ARG A 134 -6.44 -7.32 -10.88
CA ARG A 134 -6.04 -8.21 -9.78
C ARG A 134 -5.51 -7.43 -8.58
N ASP A 135 -4.64 -6.46 -8.82
CA ASP A 135 -4.08 -5.61 -7.77
C ASP A 135 -5.19 -4.79 -7.07
N TYR A 136 -6.17 -4.27 -7.83
CA TYR A 136 -7.36 -3.61 -7.28
C TYR A 136 -8.19 -4.55 -6.37
N ARG A 137 -8.47 -5.76 -6.84
CA ARG A 137 -9.20 -6.76 -6.04
C ARG A 137 -8.46 -7.14 -4.76
N GLN A 138 -7.13 -7.22 -4.81
CA GLN A 138 -6.31 -7.45 -3.62
C GLN A 138 -6.42 -6.28 -2.63
N PHE A 139 -6.45 -5.04 -3.12
CA PHE A 139 -6.67 -3.87 -2.27
C PHE A 139 -8.04 -3.94 -1.59
N VAL A 140 -9.10 -4.20 -2.34
CA VAL A 140 -10.46 -4.36 -1.79
C VAL A 140 -10.50 -5.45 -0.74
N ALA A 141 -9.98 -6.64 -1.07
CA ALA A 141 -9.95 -7.78 -0.14
C ALA A 141 -9.18 -7.45 1.15
N LYS A 142 -8.03 -6.76 1.03
CA LYS A 142 -7.21 -6.34 2.16
C LYS A 142 -7.93 -5.37 3.08
N VAL A 143 -8.60 -4.36 2.51
CA VAL A 143 -9.36 -3.38 3.29
C VAL A 143 -10.58 -4.03 3.93
N HIS A 144 -11.38 -4.80 3.19
CA HIS A 144 -12.60 -5.42 3.71
C HIS A 144 -12.34 -6.54 4.72
N ALA A 145 -11.17 -7.19 4.69
CA ALA A 145 -10.78 -8.15 5.73
C ALA A 145 -10.67 -7.49 7.13
N GLY A 146 -10.18 -6.25 7.20
CA GLY A 146 -10.06 -5.49 8.45
C GLY A 146 -11.25 -4.57 8.73
N LEU A 147 -11.90 -4.07 7.68
CA LEU A 147 -12.92 -3.03 7.73
C LEU A 147 -14.08 -3.39 6.77
N PRO A 148 -14.92 -4.36 7.11
CA PRO A 148 -15.89 -4.95 6.19
C PRO A 148 -16.98 -3.97 5.71
N GLN A 149 -17.20 -2.85 6.40
CA GLN A 149 -18.23 -1.87 6.05
C GLN A 149 -17.67 -0.65 5.31
N THR A 150 -16.33 -0.58 5.12
CA THR A 150 -15.71 0.56 4.44
C THR A 150 -16.14 0.63 2.98
N ARG A 151 -16.65 1.78 2.56
CA ARG A 151 -16.91 2.07 1.14
C ARG A 151 -15.60 2.40 0.44
N ILE A 152 -15.35 1.78 -0.73
CA ILE A 152 -14.16 2.06 -1.53
C ILE A 152 -14.59 2.75 -2.83
N VAL A 153 -14.15 3.99 -2.99
CA VAL A 153 -14.38 4.83 -4.17
C VAL A 153 -13.12 4.79 -5.03
N PHE A 154 -13.19 4.07 -6.14
CA PHE A 154 -12.10 4.04 -7.13
C PHE A 154 -12.29 5.18 -8.12
N VAL A 155 -11.34 6.09 -8.14
CA VAL A 155 -11.25 7.12 -9.18
C VAL A 155 -10.60 6.50 -10.41
N ALA A 156 -11.26 6.53 -11.53
CA ALA A 156 -10.79 5.95 -12.79
C ALA A 156 -9.38 6.41 -13.13
N ILE A 157 -8.61 5.52 -13.74
CA ILE A 157 -7.29 5.87 -14.27
C ILE A 157 -7.51 6.95 -15.33
N LYS A 158 -6.99 8.15 -15.05
CA LYS A 158 -7.21 9.33 -15.90
C LYS A 158 -6.46 9.24 -17.22
N PRO A 159 -7.01 9.77 -18.31
CA PRO A 159 -6.23 10.07 -19.50
C PRO A 159 -5.21 11.16 -19.17
N SER A 160 -4.12 11.23 -19.91
CA SER A 160 -3.17 12.35 -19.79
C SER A 160 -2.45 12.58 -21.10
N LEU A 161 -2.02 13.81 -21.34
CA LEU A 161 -1.27 14.16 -22.56
C LEU A 161 0.02 13.36 -22.65
N ARG A 162 0.75 13.25 -21.54
CA ARG A 162 2.04 12.55 -21.47
C ARG A 162 1.96 11.05 -21.72
N ARG A 163 0.83 10.42 -21.38
CA ARG A 163 0.62 8.97 -21.49
C ARG A 163 -0.53 8.62 -22.43
N TRP A 164 -0.83 9.52 -23.37
CA TRP A 164 -1.94 9.32 -24.30
C TRP A 164 -1.82 8.04 -25.12
N ASN A 165 -0.60 7.65 -25.47
CA ASN A 165 -0.32 6.39 -26.15
C ASN A 165 -0.67 5.13 -25.34
N LEU A 166 -0.98 5.26 -24.06
CA LEU A 166 -1.36 4.15 -23.17
C LEU A 166 -2.86 4.17 -22.83
N VAL A 167 -3.63 5.10 -23.40
CA VAL A 167 -5.01 5.34 -23.00
C VAL A 167 -5.91 4.12 -23.19
N ASP A 168 -5.72 3.31 -24.23
CA ASP A 168 -6.54 2.13 -24.47
C ASP A 168 -6.34 1.07 -23.38
N HIS A 169 -5.10 0.89 -22.89
CA HIS A 169 -4.83 0.00 -21.75
C HIS A 169 -5.44 0.55 -20.44
N MET A 170 -5.41 1.86 -20.25
CA MET A 170 -6.03 2.52 -19.09
C MET A 170 -7.56 2.37 -19.13
N ARG A 171 -8.17 2.58 -20.27
CA ARG A 171 -9.61 2.42 -20.48
C ARG A 171 -10.06 0.98 -20.30
N GLU A 172 -9.28 0.02 -20.78
CA GLU A 172 -9.57 -1.41 -20.57
C GLU A 172 -9.48 -1.77 -19.08
N ALA A 173 -8.43 -1.32 -18.38
CA ALA A 173 -8.34 -1.50 -16.93
C ALA A 173 -9.53 -0.87 -16.19
N ASN A 174 -9.92 0.34 -16.58
CA ASN A 174 -11.09 1.05 -16.06
C ASN A 174 -12.38 0.27 -16.29
N ARG A 175 -12.58 -0.26 -17.50
CA ARG A 175 -13.76 -1.09 -17.85
C ARG A 175 -13.84 -2.33 -16.96
N LEU A 176 -12.72 -3.02 -16.76
CA LEU A 176 -12.64 -4.22 -15.91
C LEU A 176 -12.93 -3.90 -14.43
N ILE A 177 -12.37 -2.81 -13.91
CA ILE A 177 -12.60 -2.37 -12.52
C ILE A 177 -14.06 -1.94 -12.35
N ARG A 178 -14.62 -1.15 -13.28
CA ARG A 178 -16.03 -0.75 -13.25
C ARG A 178 -16.96 -1.96 -13.20
N ALA A 179 -16.71 -2.98 -14.01
CA ALA A 179 -17.48 -4.22 -13.98
C ALA A 179 -17.33 -4.99 -12.65
N ALA A 180 -16.19 -4.85 -11.96
CA ALA A 180 -15.98 -5.45 -10.64
C ALA A 180 -16.74 -4.68 -9.54
N THR A 181 -16.78 -3.33 -9.61
CA THR A 181 -17.50 -2.52 -8.62
C THR A 181 -19.02 -2.75 -8.66
N GLN A 182 -19.58 -3.07 -9.81
CA GLN A 182 -21.02 -3.37 -9.94
C GLN A 182 -21.51 -4.60 -9.18
N LYS A 183 -20.60 -5.42 -8.64
CA LYS A 183 -20.92 -6.67 -7.93
C LYS A 183 -20.96 -6.49 -6.42
N ASP A 184 -20.65 -5.32 -5.89
CA ASP A 184 -20.59 -5.03 -4.46
C ASP A 184 -20.97 -3.57 -4.23
N GLU A 185 -22.06 -3.31 -3.52
CA GLU A 185 -22.59 -1.97 -3.24
C GLU A 185 -21.65 -1.06 -2.44
N ARG A 186 -20.67 -1.66 -1.75
CA ARG A 186 -19.61 -0.92 -1.04
C ARG A 186 -18.54 -0.37 -1.98
N LEU A 187 -18.56 -0.76 -3.26
CA LEU A 187 -17.58 -0.36 -4.25
C LEU A 187 -18.18 0.65 -5.22
N VAL A 188 -17.53 1.78 -5.37
CA VAL A 188 -17.95 2.86 -6.25
C VAL A 188 -16.89 3.11 -7.31
N TYR A 189 -17.29 3.27 -8.55
CA TYR A 189 -16.43 3.70 -9.65
C TYR A 189 -16.80 5.13 -10.06
N VAL A 190 -15.83 6.04 -9.96
CA VAL A 190 -15.99 7.44 -10.40
C VAL A 190 -15.29 7.61 -11.73
N ASP A 191 -16.07 7.88 -12.78
CA ASP A 191 -15.54 8.15 -14.10
C ASP A 191 -14.96 9.56 -14.18
N VAL A 192 -13.67 9.65 -14.45
CA VAL A 192 -12.98 10.91 -14.76
C VAL A 192 -12.46 10.93 -16.20
N ASP A 193 -12.49 9.80 -16.93
CA ASP A 193 -11.99 9.75 -18.31
C ASP A 193 -12.84 10.63 -19.22
N GLY A 194 -14.13 10.36 -19.31
CA GLY A 194 -15.03 11.13 -20.16
C GLY A 194 -14.97 12.65 -19.93
N PRO A 195 -15.17 13.13 -18.68
CA PRO A 195 -15.10 14.57 -18.35
C PRO A 195 -13.77 15.24 -18.64
N MET A 196 -12.66 14.47 -18.72
CA MET A 196 -11.32 15.00 -19.02
C MET A 196 -10.98 15.00 -20.52
N ILE A 197 -11.87 14.53 -21.40
CA ILE A 197 -11.68 14.55 -22.86
C ILE A 197 -12.40 15.78 -23.44
N GLY A 198 -11.70 16.50 -24.33
CA GLY A 198 -12.24 17.62 -25.08
C GLY A 198 -12.98 17.18 -26.35
N ASP A 199 -13.56 18.15 -27.05
CA ASP A 199 -14.32 17.92 -28.29
C ASP A 199 -13.43 17.38 -29.44
N ASP A 200 -12.12 17.57 -29.33
CA ASP A 200 -11.10 17.03 -30.24
C ASP A 200 -10.74 15.55 -29.96
N GLY A 201 -11.37 14.94 -28.96
CA GLY A 201 -11.11 13.57 -28.52
C GLY A 201 -9.78 13.39 -27.78
N LYS A 202 -9.13 14.47 -27.36
CA LYS A 202 -7.86 14.46 -26.61
C LYS A 202 -8.05 14.90 -25.16
N PRO A 203 -7.08 14.58 -24.26
CA PRO A 203 -7.12 15.13 -22.91
C PRO A 203 -7.08 16.66 -22.92
N ARG A 204 -8.01 17.26 -22.20
CA ARG A 204 -8.15 18.70 -22.02
C ARG A 204 -6.90 19.28 -21.36
N ALA A 205 -6.06 19.98 -22.13
CA ALA A 205 -4.74 20.46 -21.70
C ALA A 205 -4.81 21.41 -20.49
N GLU A 206 -5.89 22.20 -20.39
CA GLU A 206 -6.13 23.15 -19.31
C GLU A 206 -6.33 22.49 -17.93
N LEU A 207 -6.50 21.18 -17.86
CA LEU A 207 -6.63 20.41 -16.59
C LEU A 207 -5.28 19.97 -16.02
N PHE A 208 -4.20 20.14 -16.77
CA PHE A 208 -2.89 19.60 -16.43
C PHE A 208 -1.86 20.70 -16.14
N LYS A 209 -0.84 20.31 -15.37
CA LYS A 209 0.41 21.06 -15.25
C LYS A 209 1.19 20.97 -16.57
N PRO A 210 2.24 21.81 -16.77
CA PRO A 210 3.06 21.78 -17.98
C PRO A 210 3.66 20.42 -18.34
N ASP A 211 3.78 19.51 -17.37
CA ASP A 211 4.28 18.15 -17.61
C ASP A 211 3.28 17.24 -18.35
N GLY A 212 2.04 17.70 -18.57
CA GLY A 212 0.99 16.97 -19.26
C GLY A 212 0.52 15.68 -18.54
N LEU A 213 0.90 15.50 -17.27
CA LEU A 213 0.61 14.32 -16.47
C LEU A 213 -0.15 14.64 -15.18
N HIS A 214 0.39 15.57 -14.39
CA HIS A 214 -0.19 15.93 -13.11
C HIS A 214 -1.27 17.00 -13.28
N LEU A 215 -2.33 16.87 -12.48
CA LEU A 215 -3.43 17.85 -12.49
C LEU A 215 -2.99 19.19 -11.92
N ASN A 216 -3.54 20.25 -12.48
CA ASN A 216 -3.51 21.58 -11.89
C ASN A 216 -4.78 21.86 -11.06
N ALA A 217 -5.01 23.11 -10.65
CA ALA A 217 -6.16 23.48 -9.83
C ALA A 217 -7.50 23.17 -10.50
N GLU A 218 -7.63 23.41 -11.82
CA GLU A 218 -8.87 23.14 -12.56
C GLU A 218 -9.12 21.63 -12.67
N GLY A 219 -8.08 20.84 -12.89
CA GLY A 219 -8.18 19.37 -12.88
C GLY A 219 -8.65 18.82 -11.54
N TYR A 220 -8.12 19.34 -10.43
CA TYR A 220 -8.59 18.93 -9.10
C TYR A 220 -9.99 19.45 -8.77
N LYS A 221 -10.39 20.62 -9.27
CA LYS A 221 -11.75 21.12 -9.14
C LYS A 221 -12.75 20.18 -9.83
N LEU A 222 -12.45 19.76 -11.05
CA LEU A 222 -13.24 18.77 -11.78
C LEU A 222 -13.35 17.46 -10.98
N TRP A 223 -12.23 16.91 -10.55
CA TRP A 223 -12.20 15.66 -9.77
C TRP A 223 -12.98 15.76 -8.47
N SER A 224 -12.83 16.89 -7.77
CA SER A 224 -13.54 17.12 -6.51
C SER A 224 -15.05 17.14 -6.71
N ALA A 225 -15.54 17.77 -7.78
CA ALA A 225 -16.96 17.79 -8.11
C ALA A 225 -17.51 16.38 -8.41
N LEU A 226 -16.72 15.55 -9.12
CA LEU A 226 -17.11 14.18 -9.47
C LEU A 226 -17.07 13.23 -8.25
N VAL A 227 -16.14 13.42 -7.33
CA VAL A 227 -15.96 12.53 -6.17
C VAL A 227 -16.88 12.92 -5.00
N LEU A 228 -17.16 14.21 -4.81
CA LEU A 228 -17.94 14.73 -3.67
C LEU A 228 -19.27 13.98 -3.41
N PRO A 229 -20.11 13.62 -4.42
CA PRO A 229 -21.36 12.90 -4.17
C PRO A 229 -21.19 11.53 -3.50
N HIS A 230 -19.97 10.98 -3.53
CA HIS A 230 -19.64 9.65 -2.98
C HIS A 230 -18.97 9.70 -1.62
N LEU A 231 -18.79 10.89 -1.04
CA LEU A 231 -18.11 11.10 0.24
C LEU A 231 -19.07 11.21 1.43
N THR A 232 -20.34 10.88 1.25
CA THR A 232 -21.33 10.90 2.34
C THR A 232 -20.92 9.91 3.45
N LEU A 233 -20.88 10.40 4.67
CA LEU A 233 -20.74 9.60 5.86
C LEU A 233 -22.17 9.39 6.40
N ASP A 234 -22.80 8.29 6.01
CA ASP A 234 -24.09 7.92 6.58
C ASP A 234 -23.95 7.83 8.11
N PRO A 235 -24.95 8.29 8.89
CA PRO A 235 -24.89 8.37 10.34
C PRO A 235 -24.72 7.01 11.02
#